data_3b9453274928c26fccfbab5f6826ded9
#
_entry.id   3b9453274928c26fccfbab5f6826ded9
#
_cell.length_a   1.000
_cell.length_b   1.000
_cell.length_c   1.000
_cell.angle_alpha   90.00
_cell.angle_beta   90.00
_cell.angle_gamma   90.00
#
_symmetry.space_group_name_H-M   'P 1'
#
loop_
_entity.id
_entity.type
_entity.pdbx_description
1 polymer ?
#
loop_
_entity_poly.entity_id
_entity_poly.type
_entity_poly.pdbx_seq_one_letter_code
_entity_poly.pdbx_strand_id
1 'polypeptide(L)'
;SDALTGASVLDDPDNEGHGGWTTLEIAFGKTGFPTDGIRAWLDDNPTDIILLHIGTNDGPVPGFTEIDAASILDEIDLWENSANGNPVTVILAKIVDQDPQNPDVTAYNIALGIMASARATDDIIIVDMETALSYPADLGDLVHPNAGGYAKMAPVWYTDLLPVLDKCP
;
A
#
# COMPACT_ATOMS: atom_id res chain seq x y z
N SER A 1 -11.78 8.54 -7.46
CA SER A 1 -10.90 7.78 -8.37
C SER A 1 -10.19 8.74 -9.30
N ASP A 2 -8.92 8.97 -9.06
CA ASP A 2 -8.09 9.73 -9.99
C ASP A 2 -7.78 8.82 -11.17
N ALA A 3 -8.40 9.13 -12.32
CA ALA A 3 -8.16 8.42 -13.54
C ALA A 3 -6.66 8.45 -13.87
N LEU A 4 -6.06 7.27 -14.00
CA LEU A 4 -4.71 7.11 -14.52
C LEU A 4 -4.64 7.71 -15.93
N THR A 5 -4.15 8.93 -16.05
CA THR A 5 -3.97 9.59 -17.35
C THR A 5 -2.86 8.86 -18.11
N GLY A 6 -3.23 8.12 -19.15
CA GLY A 6 -2.30 7.47 -20.06
C GLY A 6 -2.21 5.95 -19.98
N ALA A 7 -2.99 5.30 -19.14
CA ALA A 7 -3.10 3.85 -19.14
C ALA A 7 -4.09 3.36 -20.19
N SER A 8 -3.79 2.22 -20.80
CA SER A 8 -4.81 1.39 -21.44
C SER A 8 -5.93 1.14 -20.43
N VAL A 9 -7.17 1.20 -20.89
CA VAL A 9 -8.36 0.89 -20.05
C VAL A 9 -8.12 -0.46 -19.38
N LEU A 10 -8.07 -0.46 -18.05
CA LEU A 10 -8.07 -1.70 -17.28
C LEU A 10 -9.47 -2.31 -17.39
N ASP A 11 -9.55 -3.63 -17.46
CA ASP A 11 -10.84 -4.34 -17.48
C ASP A 11 -11.60 -4.10 -16.17
N ASP A 12 -10.87 -3.89 -15.05
CA ASP A 12 -11.37 -3.42 -13.77
C ASP A 12 -10.66 -2.10 -13.42
N PRO A 13 -11.35 -0.95 -13.52
CA PRO A 13 -10.79 0.36 -13.19
C PRO A 13 -10.88 0.69 -11.70
N ASP A 14 -11.50 -0.14 -10.88
CA ASP A 14 -11.72 0.16 -9.47
C ASP A 14 -10.42 0.09 -8.70
N ASN A 15 -10.14 1.15 -7.97
CA ASN A 15 -8.98 1.28 -7.09
C ASN A 15 -9.24 2.36 -6.03
N GLU A 16 -8.57 2.22 -4.90
CA GLU A 16 -8.62 3.19 -3.79
C GLU A 16 -7.33 4.03 -3.76
N GLY A 17 -6.92 4.55 -4.91
CA GLY A 17 -5.80 5.47 -5.04
C GLY A 17 -6.19 6.88 -4.63
N HIS A 18 -5.78 7.31 -3.44
CA HIS A 18 -6.05 8.63 -2.88
C HIS A 18 -4.77 9.47 -2.85
N GLY A 19 -4.62 10.37 -3.85
CA GLY A 19 -3.44 11.23 -3.99
C GLY A 19 -3.25 12.15 -2.77
N GLY A 20 -2.06 12.10 -2.14
CA GLY A 20 -1.72 12.94 -1.00
C GLY A 20 -2.34 12.52 0.34
N TRP A 21 -2.92 11.33 0.45
CA TRP A 21 -3.46 10.83 1.72
C TRP A 21 -2.37 10.18 2.56
N THR A 22 -2.49 10.39 3.88
CA THR A 22 -1.66 9.74 4.89
C THR A 22 -2.21 8.36 5.25
N THR A 23 -1.41 7.58 5.92
CA THR A 23 -1.77 6.25 6.42
C THR A 23 -3.01 6.28 7.32
N LEU A 24 -3.09 7.25 8.25
CA LEU A 24 -4.26 7.37 9.14
C LEU A 24 -5.51 7.84 8.39
N GLU A 25 -5.37 8.63 7.32
CA GLU A 25 -6.50 9.00 6.47
C GLU A 25 -7.04 7.79 5.68
N ILE A 26 -6.19 6.86 5.28
CA ILE A 26 -6.61 5.58 4.68
C ILE A 26 -7.31 4.70 5.73
N ALA A 27 -6.76 4.60 6.94
CA ALA A 27 -7.34 3.79 8.00
C ALA A 27 -8.74 4.28 8.42
N PHE A 28 -8.90 5.59 8.63
CA PHE A 28 -10.05 6.16 9.33
C PHE A 28 -10.88 7.16 8.53
N GLY A 29 -10.47 7.49 7.30
CA GLY A 29 -11.10 8.53 6.48
C GLY A 29 -10.50 9.91 6.70
N LYS A 30 -10.73 10.81 5.74
CA LYS A 30 -10.21 12.18 5.73
C LYS A 30 -11.31 13.19 6.04
N THR A 31 -11.10 13.99 7.08
CA THR A 31 -12.05 15.04 7.48
C THR A 31 -12.33 16.03 6.33
N GLY A 32 -13.61 16.23 6.01
CA GLY A 32 -14.05 17.14 4.94
C GLY A 32 -14.16 16.48 3.55
N PHE A 33 -13.84 15.20 3.43
CA PHE A 33 -14.11 14.38 2.25
C PHE A 33 -15.24 13.39 2.58
N PRO A 34 -16.14 13.08 1.63
CA PRO A 34 -17.22 12.12 1.85
C PRO A 34 -16.70 10.68 1.71
N THR A 35 -15.57 10.40 2.36
CA THR A 35 -14.92 9.10 2.28
C THR A 35 -14.64 8.61 3.68
N ASP A 36 -15.21 7.49 3.96
CA ASP A 36 -14.89 6.70 5.13
C ASP A 36 -13.49 6.05 4.96
N GLY A 37 -12.98 5.37 5.98
CA GLY A 37 -11.71 4.65 5.89
C GLY A 37 -11.87 3.28 5.23
N ILE A 38 -10.74 2.55 5.16
CA ILE A 38 -10.63 1.27 4.44
C ILE A 38 -11.71 0.25 4.81
N ARG A 39 -12.12 0.17 6.08
CA ARG A 39 -13.14 -0.78 6.50
C ARG A 39 -14.49 -0.56 5.81
N ALA A 40 -14.91 0.71 5.62
CA ALA A 40 -16.14 1.01 4.91
C ALA A 40 -16.02 0.72 3.40
N TRP A 41 -14.85 0.94 2.82
CA TRP A 41 -14.60 0.57 1.41
C TRP A 41 -14.68 -0.94 1.20
N LEU A 42 -14.17 -1.73 2.15
CA LEU A 42 -14.27 -3.18 2.12
C LEU A 42 -15.72 -3.67 2.34
N ASP A 43 -16.55 -2.94 3.10
CA ASP A 43 -17.99 -3.23 3.19
C ASP A 43 -18.71 -2.98 1.86
N ASP A 44 -18.31 -1.95 1.11
CA ASP A 44 -18.88 -1.61 -0.19
C ASP A 44 -18.34 -2.51 -1.31
N ASN A 45 -17.05 -2.86 -1.26
CA ASN A 45 -16.32 -3.68 -2.25
C ASN A 45 -15.48 -4.76 -1.55
N PRO A 46 -16.11 -5.87 -1.12
CA PRO A 46 -15.39 -6.98 -0.52
C PRO A 46 -14.28 -7.54 -1.42
N THR A 47 -13.11 -7.80 -0.86
CA THR A 47 -11.97 -8.32 -1.62
C THR A 47 -11.23 -9.42 -0.85
N ASP A 48 -10.58 -10.33 -1.58
CA ASP A 48 -9.74 -11.38 -1.02
C ASP A 48 -8.25 -10.98 -0.97
N ILE A 49 -7.85 -9.95 -1.73
CA ILE A 49 -6.46 -9.52 -1.85
C ILE A 49 -6.39 -8.00 -1.85
N ILE A 50 -5.48 -7.43 -1.04
CA ILE A 50 -5.16 -6.00 -1.01
C ILE A 50 -3.70 -5.79 -1.39
N LEU A 51 -3.45 -4.98 -2.41
CA LEU A 51 -2.11 -4.45 -2.70
C LEU A 51 -1.96 -3.10 -1.99
N LEU A 52 -1.21 -3.06 -0.89
CA LEU A 52 -1.07 -1.89 -0.04
C LEU A 52 0.31 -1.23 -0.21
N HIS A 53 0.33 -0.01 -0.77
CA HIS A 53 1.53 0.82 -0.89
C HIS A 53 1.25 2.17 -0.27
N ILE A 54 1.70 2.38 0.96
CA ILE A 54 1.31 3.52 1.80
C ILE A 54 2.47 3.99 2.69
N GLY A 55 2.51 5.27 3.03
CA GLY A 55 3.48 5.85 3.94
C GLY A 55 4.20 7.07 3.39
N THR A 56 4.32 7.22 2.07
CA THR A 56 5.05 8.34 1.45
C THR A 56 4.52 9.70 1.89
N ASN A 57 3.21 9.84 2.08
CA ASN A 57 2.58 11.12 2.44
C ASN A 57 2.59 11.40 3.96
N ASP A 58 2.94 10.44 4.78
CA ASP A 58 3.15 10.67 6.22
C ASP A 58 4.43 11.47 6.46
N GLY A 59 5.30 11.48 5.44
CA GLY A 59 6.52 12.28 5.37
C GLY A 59 7.62 11.82 6.33
N PRO A 60 8.86 12.24 6.11
CA PRO A 60 9.91 12.09 7.10
C PRO A 60 9.74 13.18 8.18
N VAL A 61 8.64 13.13 8.93
CA VAL A 61 8.42 13.98 10.09
C VAL A 61 8.78 13.20 11.36
N PRO A 62 9.27 13.86 12.41
CA PRO A 62 9.47 13.21 13.70
C PRO A 62 8.16 12.54 14.16
N GLY A 63 8.15 11.20 14.29
CA GLY A 63 6.97 10.42 14.64
C GLY A 63 6.36 9.63 13.48
N PHE A 64 6.90 9.72 12.26
CA PHE A 64 6.61 8.79 11.17
C PHE A 64 7.00 7.38 11.60
N THR A 65 6.01 6.52 11.75
CA THR A 65 6.24 5.16 12.27
C THR A 65 5.37 4.15 11.54
N GLU A 66 5.83 2.91 11.54
CA GLU A 66 5.11 1.73 11.07
C GLU A 66 3.78 1.49 11.83
N ILE A 67 3.60 2.12 12.99
CA ILE A 67 2.38 2.03 13.81
C ILE A 67 1.18 2.58 13.03
N ASP A 68 1.38 3.62 12.23
CA ASP A 68 0.30 4.19 11.43
C ASP A 68 -0.14 3.19 10.34
N ALA A 69 0.79 2.45 9.73
CA ALA A 69 0.46 1.37 8.79
C ALA A 69 -0.24 0.18 9.50
N ALA A 70 0.13 -0.12 10.75
CA ALA A 70 -0.55 -1.12 11.55
C ALA A 70 -2.04 -0.78 11.75
N SER A 71 -2.41 0.51 11.82
CA SER A 71 -3.81 0.92 11.95
C SER A 71 -4.66 0.51 10.75
N ILE A 72 -4.10 0.49 9.54
CA ILE A 72 -4.81 -0.01 8.35
C ILE A 72 -5.06 -1.52 8.49
N LEU A 73 -4.04 -2.27 8.91
CA LEU A 73 -4.15 -3.73 9.12
C LEU A 73 -5.16 -4.06 10.22
N ASP A 74 -5.19 -3.27 11.30
CA ASP A 74 -6.18 -3.43 12.37
C ASP A 74 -7.62 -3.19 11.86
N GLU A 75 -7.84 -2.22 10.96
CA GLU A 75 -9.15 -1.99 10.36
C GLU A 75 -9.54 -3.11 9.37
N ILE A 76 -8.57 -3.71 8.67
CA ILE A 76 -8.78 -4.90 7.83
C ILE A 76 -9.19 -6.08 8.73
N ASP A 77 -8.48 -6.35 9.82
CA ASP A 77 -8.82 -7.41 10.78
C ASP A 77 -10.23 -7.24 11.38
N LEU A 78 -10.61 -5.98 11.69
CA LEU A 78 -11.95 -5.68 12.17
C LEU A 78 -13.01 -5.97 11.10
N TRP A 79 -12.71 -5.72 9.84
CA TRP A 79 -13.61 -6.06 8.75
C TRP A 79 -13.69 -7.57 8.53
N GLU A 80 -12.57 -8.29 8.47
CA GLU A 80 -12.53 -9.75 8.32
C GLU A 80 -13.36 -10.47 9.38
N ASN A 81 -13.35 -9.95 10.62
CA ASN A 81 -14.13 -10.49 11.74
C ASN A 81 -15.59 -9.97 11.79
N SER A 82 -16.02 -9.17 10.83
CA SER A 82 -17.39 -8.68 10.72
C SER A 82 -18.32 -9.71 10.08
N ALA A 83 -19.63 -9.42 10.08
CA ALA A 83 -20.61 -10.31 9.46
C ALA A 83 -20.49 -10.38 7.92
N ASN A 84 -19.89 -9.37 7.30
CA ASN A 84 -19.70 -9.27 5.84
C ASN A 84 -18.25 -9.58 5.42
N GLY A 85 -17.35 -9.78 6.38
CA GLY A 85 -15.94 -9.99 6.13
C GLY A 85 -15.60 -11.39 5.66
N ASN A 86 -14.47 -11.49 4.99
CA ASN A 86 -13.79 -12.73 4.60
C ASN A 86 -12.29 -12.57 4.80
N PRO A 87 -11.51 -13.67 4.88
CA PRO A 87 -10.07 -13.59 4.98
C PRO A 87 -9.44 -12.82 3.82
N VAL A 88 -8.47 -11.95 4.12
CA VAL A 88 -7.76 -11.10 3.15
C VAL A 88 -6.27 -11.39 3.16
N THR A 89 -5.67 -11.59 2.01
CA THR A 89 -4.21 -11.55 1.87
C THR A 89 -3.76 -10.11 1.57
N VAL A 90 -2.93 -9.53 2.43
CA VAL A 90 -2.36 -8.19 2.22
C VAL A 90 -0.95 -8.30 1.64
N ILE A 91 -0.75 -7.85 0.41
CA ILE A 91 0.59 -7.67 -0.15
C ILE A 91 1.03 -6.24 0.17
N LEU A 92 1.88 -6.11 1.21
CA LEU A 92 2.31 -4.84 1.77
C LEU A 92 3.66 -4.44 1.21
N ALA A 93 3.70 -3.29 0.53
CA ALA A 93 4.93 -2.81 -0.09
C ALA A 93 5.72 -1.90 0.86
N LYS A 94 7.03 -2.15 0.93
CA LYS A 94 7.98 -1.13 1.36
C LYS A 94 7.92 0.04 0.38
N ILE A 95 7.87 1.26 0.90
CA ILE A 95 7.74 2.45 0.07
C ILE A 95 9.03 2.76 -0.70
N VAL A 96 8.87 3.36 -1.87
CA VAL A 96 10.00 3.89 -2.65
C VAL A 96 10.67 5.04 -1.91
N ASP A 97 11.98 5.15 -2.06
CA ASP A 97 12.74 6.27 -1.50
C ASP A 97 12.61 7.52 -2.39
N GLN A 98 13.14 8.62 -1.94
CA GLN A 98 13.08 9.94 -2.57
C GLN A 98 14.44 10.37 -3.14
N ASP A 99 14.49 11.53 -3.79
CA ASP A 99 15.74 12.19 -4.20
C ASP A 99 15.88 13.56 -3.48
N PRO A 100 16.94 13.77 -2.70
CA PRO A 100 17.96 12.80 -2.31
C PRO A 100 17.41 11.68 -1.42
N GLN A 101 18.04 10.49 -1.48
CA GLN A 101 17.65 9.34 -0.65
C GLN A 101 17.63 9.71 0.84
N ASN A 102 16.63 9.22 1.54
CA ASN A 102 16.37 9.54 2.93
C ASN A 102 16.49 8.29 3.82
N PRO A 103 17.47 8.24 4.76
CA PRO A 103 17.63 7.09 5.65
C PRO A 103 16.40 6.81 6.53
N ASP A 104 15.52 7.80 6.76
CA ASP A 104 14.28 7.59 7.51
C ASP A 104 13.28 6.72 6.72
N VAL A 105 13.28 6.78 5.39
CA VAL A 105 12.49 5.88 4.53
C VAL A 105 12.97 4.44 4.68
N THR A 106 14.28 4.21 4.59
CA THR A 106 14.85 2.86 4.81
C THR A 106 14.54 2.35 6.23
N ALA A 107 14.65 3.20 7.25
CA ALA A 107 14.33 2.84 8.63
C ALA A 107 12.84 2.46 8.78
N TYR A 108 11.93 3.23 8.18
CA TYR A 108 10.51 2.91 8.12
C TYR A 108 10.25 1.56 7.44
N ASN A 109 10.85 1.31 6.29
CA ASN A 109 10.69 0.07 5.54
C ASN A 109 11.19 -1.16 6.31
N ILE A 110 12.26 -1.01 7.10
CA ILE A 110 12.73 -2.07 8.02
C ILE A 110 11.69 -2.30 9.12
N ALA A 111 11.21 -1.24 9.76
CA ALA A 111 10.23 -1.33 10.84
C ALA A 111 8.89 -1.90 10.34
N LEU A 112 8.45 -1.54 9.12
CA LEU A 112 7.28 -2.09 8.46
C LEU A 112 7.38 -3.62 8.31
N GLY A 113 8.53 -4.13 7.87
CA GLY A 113 8.78 -5.56 7.76
C GLY A 113 8.79 -6.28 9.11
N ILE A 114 9.33 -5.66 10.16
CA ILE A 114 9.31 -6.20 11.53
C ILE A 114 7.88 -6.25 12.06
N MET A 115 7.12 -5.18 11.89
CA MET A 115 5.71 -5.08 12.29
C MET A 115 4.87 -6.17 11.61
N ALA A 116 4.97 -6.32 10.30
CA ALA A 116 4.27 -7.38 9.56
C ALA A 116 4.65 -8.78 10.06
N SER A 117 5.93 -9.03 10.31
CA SER A 117 6.40 -10.32 10.82
C SER A 117 5.90 -10.64 12.24
N ALA A 118 5.56 -9.63 13.04
CA ALA A 118 5.00 -9.79 14.37
C ALA A 118 3.50 -10.14 14.37
N ARG A 119 2.81 -9.90 13.25
CA ARG A 119 1.38 -10.16 13.03
C ARG A 119 1.18 -11.59 12.49
N ALA A 120 1.51 -12.59 13.28
CA ALA A 120 1.60 -13.98 12.84
C ALA A 120 0.24 -14.63 12.46
N THR A 121 -0.88 -13.97 12.74
CA THR A 121 -2.24 -14.43 12.40
C THR A 121 -2.75 -13.85 11.10
N ASP A 122 -2.11 -12.79 10.60
CA ASP A 122 -2.52 -12.09 9.40
C ASP A 122 -1.79 -12.70 8.20
N ASP A 123 -2.46 -12.76 7.05
CA ASP A 123 -1.83 -13.21 5.80
C ASP A 123 -1.17 -12.02 5.08
N ILE A 124 0.03 -11.65 5.54
CA ILE A 124 0.80 -10.51 5.03
C ILE A 124 2.02 -10.98 4.25
N ILE A 125 2.16 -10.52 3.01
CA ILE A 125 3.33 -10.70 2.16
C ILE A 125 4.02 -9.36 1.99
N ILE A 126 5.32 -9.26 2.32
CA ILE A 126 6.10 -8.03 2.12
C ILE A 126 6.77 -8.04 0.75
N VAL A 127 6.59 -6.96 -0.01
CA VAL A 127 7.28 -6.72 -1.27
C VAL A 127 8.19 -5.48 -1.17
N ASP A 128 9.35 -5.52 -1.82
CA ASP A 128 10.37 -4.48 -1.67
C ASP A 128 10.42 -3.55 -2.89
N MET A 129 9.70 -2.41 -2.81
CA MET A 129 9.73 -1.39 -3.85
C MET A 129 10.91 -0.44 -3.71
N GLU A 130 11.51 -0.32 -2.51
CA GLU A 130 12.67 0.55 -2.28
C GLU A 130 13.87 0.07 -3.11
N THR A 131 14.19 -1.22 -3.02
CA THR A 131 15.35 -1.79 -3.71
C THR A 131 15.10 -2.12 -5.18
N ALA A 132 13.85 -2.10 -5.63
CA ALA A 132 13.50 -2.30 -7.03
C ALA A 132 13.94 -1.15 -7.94
N LEU A 133 14.08 0.07 -7.39
CA LEU A 133 14.39 1.28 -8.12
C LEU A 133 15.87 1.69 -8.00
N SER A 134 16.33 2.43 -9.00
CA SER A 134 17.66 3.08 -9.01
C SER A 134 17.47 4.60 -8.88
N TYR A 135 17.92 5.16 -7.78
CA TYR A 135 17.74 6.58 -7.46
C TYR A 135 18.89 7.44 -7.99
N PRO A 136 18.62 8.64 -8.57
CA PRO A 136 17.29 9.20 -8.89
C PRO A 136 16.78 8.77 -10.28
N ALA A 137 17.45 7.88 -11.00
CA ALA A 137 17.19 7.61 -12.43
C ALA A 137 15.76 7.13 -12.73
N ASP A 138 15.13 6.43 -11.77
CA ASP A 138 13.78 5.89 -11.91
C ASP A 138 12.69 6.80 -11.34
N LEU A 139 13.05 8.01 -10.85
CA LEU A 139 12.10 9.01 -10.39
C LEU A 139 11.75 10.01 -11.50
N GLY A 140 10.49 10.45 -11.51
CA GLY A 140 9.98 11.50 -12.39
C GLY A 140 10.07 12.89 -11.77
N ASP A 141 10.08 12.92 -10.45
CA ASP A 141 10.32 14.09 -9.60
C ASP A 141 11.06 13.65 -8.32
N LEU A 142 10.88 14.34 -7.21
CA LEU A 142 11.59 14.02 -5.96
C LEU A 142 11.09 12.74 -5.27
N VAL A 143 9.88 12.26 -5.56
CA VAL A 143 9.22 11.16 -4.82
C VAL A 143 8.45 10.17 -5.70
N HIS A 144 8.03 10.57 -6.91
CA HIS A 144 7.20 9.72 -7.75
C HIS A 144 8.05 8.98 -8.78
N PRO A 145 7.88 7.66 -8.94
CA PRO A 145 8.53 6.91 -10.02
C PRO A 145 8.14 7.46 -11.40
N ASN A 146 9.08 7.46 -12.33
CA ASN A 146 8.79 7.68 -13.75
C ASN A 146 8.28 6.38 -14.40
N ALA A 147 7.98 6.41 -15.70
CA ALA A 147 7.50 5.24 -16.43
C ALA A 147 8.46 4.03 -16.32
N GLY A 148 9.77 4.27 -16.29
CA GLY A 148 10.77 3.22 -16.08
C GLY A 148 10.74 2.64 -14.67
N GLY A 149 10.57 3.49 -13.66
CA GLY A 149 10.39 3.10 -12.27
C GLY A 149 9.14 2.23 -12.08
N TYR A 150 7.99 2.67 -12.57
CA TYR A 150 6.77 1.87 -12.52
C TYR A 150 6.90 0.53 -13.26
N ALA A 151 7.60 0.49 -14.40
CA ALA A 151 7.87 -0.75 -15.12
C ALA A 151 8.75 -1.74 -14.32
N LYS A 152 9.56 -1.26 -13.38
CA LYS A 152 10.34 -2.10 -12.45
C LYS A 152 9.50 -2.55 -11.24
N MET A 153 8.58 -1.72 -10.76
CA MET A 153 7.68 -2.08 -9.66
C MET A 153 6.66 -3.16 -10.06
N ALA A 154 6.15 -3.10 -11.28
CA ALA A 154 5.12 -4.04 -11.74
C ALA A 154 5.51 -5.54 -11.58
N PRO A 155 6.69 -6.02 -12.00
CA PRO A 155 7.08 -7.40 -11.79
C PRO A 155 7.30 -7.77 -10.31
N VAL A 156 7.63 -6.81 -9.43
CA VAL A 156 7.71 -7.04 -7.98
C VAL A 156 6.32 -7.40 -7.44
N TRP A 157 5.31 -6.59 -7.73
CA TRP A 157 3.92 -6.92 -7.40
C TRP A 157 3.50 -8.27 -7.96
N TYR A 158 3.71 -8.49 -9.26
CA TYR A 158 3.23 -9.66 -9.97
C TYR A 158 3.82 -10.96 -9.44
N THR A 159 5.10 -10.96 -9.04
CA THR A 159 5.79 -12.16 -8.55
C THR A 159 5.15 -12.70 -7.28
N ASP A 160 4.74 -11.82 -6.36
CA ASP A 160 4.16 -12.21 -5.08
C ASP A 160 2.63 -12.31 -5.13
N LEU A 161 1.99 -11.62 -6.08
CA LEU A 161 0.55 -11.74 -6.34
C LEU A 161 0.18 -13.08 -6.99
N LEU A 162 0.97 -13.56 -7.95
CA LEU A 162 0.64 -14.75 -8.74
C LEU A 162 0.37 -16.00 -7.87
N PRO A 163 1.20 -16.35 -6.87
CA PRO A 163 0.94 -17.50 -6.01
C PRO A 163 -0.33 -17.34 -5.13
N VAL A 164 -0.78 -16.09 -4.89
CA VAL A 164 -2.01 -15.82 -4.14
C VAL A 164 -3.22 -16.05 -5.04
N LEU A 165 -3.20 -15.56 -6.27
CA LEU A 165 -4.26 -15.78 -7.25
C LEU A 165 -4.52 -17.26 -7.52
N ASP A 166 -3.48 -18.09 -7.52
CA ASP A 166 -3.61 -19.54 -7.73
C ASP A 166 -4.36 -20.24 -6.57
N LYS A 167 -4.53 -19.59 -5.42
CA LYS A 167 -5.24 -20.10 -4.25
C LYS A 167 -6.70 -19.63 -4.19
N CYS A 168 -7.07 -18.59 -4.95
CA CYS A 168 -8.43 -18.10 -5.01
C CYS A 168 -9.32 -19.14 -5.72
N PRO A 169 -10.49 -19.48 -5.15
CA PRO A 169 -11.37 -20.53 -5.68
C PRO A 169 -12.04 -20.16 -7.00
#